data_76e448338af7ccbab0bbe54f0760e11f
#
_entry.id   76e448338af7ccbab0bbe54f0760e11f
#
_cell.length_a   1.000
_cell.length_b   1.000
_cell.length_c   1.000
_cell.angle_alpha   90.00
_cell.angle_beta   90.00
_cell.angle_gamma   90.00
#
_symmetry.space_group_name_H-M   'P 1'
#
loop_
_entity.id
_entity.type
_entity.pdbx_description
1 polymer ?
#
loop_
_entity_poly.entity_id
_entity_poly.type
_entity_poly.pdbx_seq_one_letter_code
_entity_poly.pdbx_strand_id
1 'polypeptide(L)'
;VVAWNIQRGTQLPLLLEHLQNNATLKTADVLLLSEVDSGMARSGNHPVARELAAALGMHFAFGISYLVLGDDFLENPEHRENTDALAGAAILSRWPLGIVENVDLPELRDKFSSKKEKRLGKKRALLAEIKLPEGSLWCSTCHLDSNASPEQRAVQLAALLQRASA
;
A
#
# COMPACT_ATOMS: atom_id res chain seq x y z
N VAL A 1 -10.27 -5.59 11.71
CA VAL A 1 -9.25 -4.88 10.91
C VAL A 1 -7.94 -5.65 10.95
N VAL A 2 -7.28 -5.81 9.82
CA VAL A 2 -5.95 -6.43 9.69
C VAL A 2 -5.01 -5.43 9.02
N ALA A 3 -3.85 -5.17 9.63
CA ALA A 3 -2.76 -4.40 9.04
C ALA A 3 -1.62 -5.35 8.65
N TRP A 4 -1.18 -5.27 7.38
CA TRP A 4 -0.19 -6.22 6.86
C TRP A 4 0.75 -5.58 5.83
N ASN A 5 2.06 -5.77 5.99
CA ASN A 5 3.03 -5.54 4.94
C ASN A 5 3.08 -6.80 4.05
N ILE A 6 2.56 -6.69 2.83
CA ILE A 6 2.40 -7.83 1.92
C ILE A 6 3.58 -8.05 0.98
N GLN A 7 4.72 -7.42 1.28
CA GLN A 7 5.95 -7.59 0.50
C GLN A 7 5.68 -7.43 -1.01
N ARG A 8 5.03 -6.31 -1.38
CA ARG A 8 4.71 -5.90 -2.76
C ARG A 8 3.68 -6.79 -3.47
N GLY A 9 3.18 -7.83 -2.81
CA GLY A 9 2.30 -8.83 -3.41
C GLY A 9 3.03 -9.84 -4.28
N THR A 10 4.33 -10.05 -4.07
CA THR A 10 5.15 -11.01 -4.83
C THR A 10 4.66 -12.45 -4.70
N GLN A 11 3.92 -12.75 -3.66
CA GLN A 11 3.31 -14.07 -3.40
C GLN A 11 1.77 -13.99 -3.44
N LEU A 12 1.21 -13.32 -4.45
CA LEU A 12 -0.22 -13.05 -4.54
C LEU A 12 -1.12 -14.31 -4.40
N PRO A 13 -0.80 -15.47 -5.04
CA PRO A 13 -1.60 -16.68 -4.84
C PRO A 13 -1.64 -17.16 -3.39
N LEU A 14 -0.50 -17.12 -2.70
CA LEU A 14 -0.39 -17.53 -1.30
C LEU A 14 -1.10 -16.54 -0.36
N LEU A 15 -1.02 -15.24 -0.65
CA LEU A 15 -1.78 -14.21 0.08
C LEU A 15 -3.29 -14.46 -0.02
N LEU A 16 -3.78 -14.75 -1.22
CA LEU A 16 -5.19 -15.07 -1.45
C LEU A 16 -5.61 -16.33 -0.70
N GLU A 17 -4.82 -17.38 -0.76
CA GLU A 17 -5.07 -18.62 -0.03
C GLU A 17 -5.21 -18.35 1.48
N HIS A 18 -4.28 -17.61 2.06
CA HIS A 18 -4.35 -17.27 3.48
C HIS A 18 -5.56 -16.40 3.84
N LEU A 19 -5.85 -15.38 3.05
CA LEU A 19 -6.98 -14.48 3.30
C LEU A 19 -8.35 -15.19 3.18
N GLN A 20 -8.45 -16.19 2.32
CA GLN A 20 -9.70 -16.94 2.12
C GLN A 20 -9.88 -18.12 3.09
N ASN A 21 -8.79 -18.77 3.51
CA ASN A 21 -8.86 -20.03 4.26
C ASN A 21 -8.48 -19.92 5.73
N ASN A 22 -7.66 -18.93 6.13
CA ASN A 22 -7.33 -18.76 7.54
C ASN A 22 -8.54 -18.30 8.34
N ALA A 23 -8.83 -18.99 9.45
CA ALA A 23 -10.03 -18.76 10.26
C ALA A 23 -10.18 -17.32 10.76
N THR A 24 -9.08 -16.65 11.06
CA THR A 24 -9.05 -15.26 11.52
C THR A 24 -9.05 -14.26 10.35
N LEU A 25 -8.22 -14.48 9.34
CA LEU A 25 -8.04 -13.52 8.25
C LEU A 25 -9.28 -13.41 7.36
N LYS A 26 -9.97 -14.53 7.10
CA LYS A 26 -11.21 -14.54 6.28
C LYS A 26 -12.38 -13.74 6.87
N THR A 27 -12.31 -13.43 8.17
CA THR A 27 -13.33 -12.61 8.86
C THR A 27 -12.96 -11.14 8.93
N ALA A 28 -11.83 -10.74 8.33
CA ALA A 28 -11.42 -9.36 8.30
C ALA A 28 -12.39 -8.49 7.47
N ASP A 29 -12.85 -7.42 8.06
CA ASP A 29 -13.73 -6.46 7.40
C ASP A 29 -12.95 -5.37 6.66
N VAL A 30 -11.77 -5.06 7.17
CA VAL A 30 -10.86 -4.04 6.61
C VAL A 30 -9.45 -4.59 6.58
N LEU A 31 -8.78 -4.44 5.44
CA LEU A 31 -7.36 -4.73 5.26
C LEU A 31 -6.60 -3.43 5.00
N LEU A 32 -5.60 -3.16 5.82
CA LEU A 32 -4.68 -2.02 5.70
C LEU A 32 -3.33 -2.57 5.21
N LEU A 33 -3.08 -2.43 3.91
CA LEU A 33 -1.94 -3.07 3.26
C LEU A 33 -0.85 -2.06 2.95
N SER A 34 0.38 -2.37 3.33
CA SER A 34 1.58 -1.64 2.92
C SER A 34 2.45 -2.49 2.00
N GLU A 35 3.34 -1.83 1.25
CA GLU A 35 4.12 -2.42 0.17
C GLU A 35 3.23 -3.18 -0.82
N VAL A 36 2.45 -2.42 -1.57
CA VAL A 36 1.54 -2.93 -2.60
C VAL A 36 2.02 -2.45 -3.96
N ASP A 37 2.24 -3.36 -4.89
CA ASP A 37 2.60 -3.04 -6.28
C ASP A 37 1.37 -3.03 -7.19
N SER A 38 1.46 -2.28 -8.30
CA SER A 38 0.57 -2.39 -9.46
C SER A 38 1.41 -2.36 -10.73
N GLY A 39 1.32 -3.42 -11.52
CA GLY A 39 2.04 -3.54 -12.77
C GLY A 39 3.56 -3.51 -12.63
N MET A 40 4.09 -4.13 -11.59
CA MET A 40 5.52 -4.34 -11.39
C MET A 40 5.90 -5.78 -11.79
N ALA A 41 6.92 -5.94 -12.61
CA ALA A 41 7.39 -7.25 -13.08
C ALA A 41 7.77 -8.20 -11.94
N ARG A 42 8.36 -7.67 -10.86
CA ARG A 42 8.73 -8.43 -9.65
C ARG A 42 7.53 -9.05 -8.93
N SER A 43 6.35 -8.51 -9.10
CA SER A 43 5.07 -9.03 -8.58
C SER A 43 4.17 -9.58 -9.70
N GLY A 44 4.76 -10.02 -10.84
CA GLY A 44 4.05 -10.64 -11.95
C GLY A 44 3.22 -9.67 -12.79
N ASN A 45 3.47 -8.37 -12.71
CA ASN A 45 2.68 -7.31 -13.35
C ASN A 45 1.20 -7.28 -12.91
N HIS A 46 0.89 -7.86 -11.74
CA HIS A 46 -0.45 -7.85 -11.19
C HIS A 46 -0.83 -6.47 -10.63
N PRO A 47 -2.07 -5.99 -10.84
CA PRO A 47 -2.65 -4.91 -10.06
C PRO A 47 -3.12 -5.46 -8.70
N VAL A 48 -2.15 -5.70 -7.79
CA VAL A 48 -2.31 -6.52 -6.58
C VAL A 48 -3.53 -6.13 -5.74
N ALA A 49 -3.72 -4.84 -5.46
CA ALA A 49 -4.87 -4.38 -4.66
C ALA A 49 -6.21 -4.71 -5.31
N ARG A 50 -6.31 -4.55 -6.63
CA ARG A 50 -7.53 -4.84 -7.40
C ARG A 50 -7.85 -6.34 -7.39
N GLU A 51 -6.84 -7.18 -7.60
CA GLU A 51 -7.03 -8.64 -7.63
C GLU A 51 -7.42 -9.18 -6.26
N LEU A 52 -6.78 -8.71 -5.18
CA LEU A 52 -7.18 -9.03 -3.81
C LEU A 52 -8.63 -8.62 -3.54
N ALA A 53 -9.00 -7.39 -3.89
CA ALA A 53 -10.35 -6.89 -3.69
C ALA A 53 -11.40 -7.69 -4.47
N ALA A 54 -11.13 -8.01 -5.73
CA ALA A 54 -12.02 -8.83 -6.55
C ALA A 54 -12.21 -10.23 -5.99
N ALA A 55 -11.13 -10.89 -5.57
CA ALA A 55 -11.18 -12.25 -5.02
C ALA A 55 -11.85 -12.34 -3.64
N LEU A 56 -11.84 -11.24 -2.86
CA LEU A 56 -12.45 -11.16 -1.53
C LEU A 56 -13.84 -10.52 -1.52
N GLY A 57 -14.32 -10.01 -2.66
CA GLY A 57 -15.58 -9.27 -2.77
C GLY A 57 -15.55 -7.96 -1.96
N MET A 58 -14.42 -7.24 -1.98
CA MET A 58 -14.22 -6.01 -1.22
C MET A 58 -14.11 -4.79 -2.13
N HIS A 59 -14.49 -3.62 -1.62
CA HIS A 59 -14.11 -2.32 -2.17
C HIS A 59 -12.63 -2.05 -1.89
N PHE A 60 -11.96 -1.24 -2.73
CA PHE A 60 -10.57 -0.90 -2.48
C PHE A 60 -10.22 0.53 -2.89
N ALA A 61 -9.18 1.05 -2.26
CA ALA A 61 -8.42 2.21 -2.69
C ALA A 61 -6.94 1.84 -2.76
N PHE A 62 -6.24 2.36 -3.77
CA PHE A 62 -4.80 2.22 -3.93
C PHE A 62 -4.14 3.60 -3.94
N GLY A 63 -3.27 3.87 -2.97
CA GLY A 63 -2.53 5.12 -2.84
C GLY A 63 -1.11 4.97 -3.38
N ILE A 64 -0.80 5.71 -4.45
CA ILE A 64 0.50 5.66 -5.10
C ILE A 64 1.52 6.46 -4.29
N SER A 65 2.61 5.81 -3.88
CA SER A 65 3.77 6.46 -3.29
C SER A 65 4.85 6.75 -4.32
N TYR A 66 5.09 5.81 -5.23
CA TYR A 66 6.18 5.89 -6.21
C TYR A 66 5.75 5.39 -7.59
N LEU A 67 6.27 6.09 -8.61
CA LEU A 67 6.49 5.55 -9.95
C LEU A 67 7.93 5.04 -10.01
N VAL A 68 8.12 3.77 -10.32
CA VAL A 68 9.42 3.10 -10.33
C VAL A 68 9.99 3.14 -11.75
N LEU A 69 11.13 3.81 -11.92
CA LEU A 69 11.74 4.06 -13.24
C LEU A 69 12.91 3.13 -13.54
N GLY A 70 13.39 2.42 -12.53
CA GLY A 70 14.53 1.53 -12.65
C GLY A 70 14.12 0.06 -12.56
N ASP A 71 15.06 -0.79 -12.91
CA ASP A 71 14.96 -2.23 -12.71
C ASP A 71 15.89 -2.63 -11.55
N ASP A 72 15.36 -3.37 -10.60
CA ASP A 72 16.18 -4.00 -9.56
C ASP A 72 16.46 -5.45 -9.95
N PHE A 73 17.69 -5.69 -10.39
CA PHE A 73 18.15 -7.02 -10.82
C PHE A 73 17.84 -8.12 -9.80
N LEU A 74 17.94 -7.81 -8.50
CA LEU A 74 17.68 -8.80 -7.44
C LEU A 74 16.19 -9.18 -7.33
N GLU A 75 15.31 -8.25 -7.68
CA GLU A 75 13.85 -8.42 -7.60
C GLU A 75 13.22 -8.78 -8.96
N ASN A 76 13.90 -8.50 -10.05
CA ASN A 76 13.48 -8.79 -11.43
C ASN A 76 14.65 -9.37 -12.24
N PRO A 77 15.15 -10.58 -11.91
CA PRO A 77 16.34 -11.15 -12.54
C PRO A 77 16.15 -11.47 -14.04
N GLU A 78 14.91 -11.59 -14.48
CA GLU A 78 14.58 -11.84 -15.89
C GLU A 78 14.45 -10.53 -16.70
N HIS A 79 14.68 -9.37 -16.09
CA HIS A 79 14.54 -8.05 -16.73
C HIS A 79 13.21 -7.86 -17.49
N ARG A 80 12.12 -8.41 -16.97
CA ARG A 80 10.80 -8.22 -17.55
C ARG A 80 10.37 -6.77 -17.39
N GLU A 81 9.70 -6.22 -18.41
CA GLU A 81 9.16 -4.86 -18.37
C GLU A 81 8.01 -4.74 -17.37
N ASN A 82 7.99 -3.63 -16.66
CA ASN A 82 6.86 -3.22 -15.83
C ASN A 82 5.73 -2.70 -16.73
N THR A 83 4.47 -2.99 -16.38
CA THR A 83 3.31 -2.43 -17.10
C THR A 83 2.92 -1.05 -16.57
N ASP A 84 2.60 -0.93 -15.27
CA ASP A 84 2.22 0.35 -14.64
C ASP A 84 3.38 0.97 -13.86
N ALA A 85 4.30 0.15 -13.35
CA ALA A 85 5.46 0.55 -12.57
C ALA A 85 5.12 1.32 -11.26
N LEU A 86 3.98 1.01 -10.62
CA LEU A 86 3.51 1.73 -9.44
C LEU A 86 3.73 0.93 -8.15
N ALA A 87 4.12 1.64 -7.10
CA ALA A 87 4.25 1.08 -5.75
C ALA A 87 3.61 2.01 -4.71
N GLY A 88 2.92 1.41 -3.71
CA GLY A 88 2.19 2.21 -2.74
C GLY A 88 1.60 1.40 -1.58
N ALA A 89 0.40 1.78 -1.18
CA ALA A 89 -0.38 1.16 -0.13
C ALA A 89 -1.84 0.97 -0.57
N ALA A 90 -2.58 0.08 0.08
CA ALA A 90 -3.98 -0.13 -0.25
C ALA A 90 -4.83 -0.29 1.01
N ILE A 91 -6.10 0.13 0.92
CA ILE A 91 -7.15 -0.14 1.90
C ILE A 91 -8.22 -0.94 1.19
N LEU A 92 -8.56 -2.10 1.72
CA LEU A 92 -9.69 -2.90 1.25
C LEU A 92 -10.76 -2.94 2.34
N SER A 93 -12.03 -2.89 1.96
CA SER A 93 -13.16 -2.87 2.89
C SER A 93 -14.36 -3.64 2.36
N ARG A 94 -15.08 -4.37 3.24
CA ARG A 94 -16.38 -4.95 2.92
C ARG A 94 -17.46 -3.89 2.68
N TRP A 95 -17.28 -2.69 3.22
CA TRP A 95 -18.18 -1.56 3.03
C TRP A 95 -17.64 -0.56 2.01
N PRO A 96 -18.52 0.20 1.36
CA PRO A 96 -18.13 1.23 0.42
C PRO A 96 -17.14 2.23 1.03
N LEU A 97 -16.21 2.70 0.22
CA LEU A 97 -15.33 3.79 0.57
C LEU A 97 -15.99 5.13 0.22
N GLY A 98 -15.86 6.10 1.11
CA GLY A 98 -16.23 7.49 0.90
C GLY A 98 -15.05 8.32 0.39
N ILE A 99 -14.63 9.30 1.20
CA ILE A 99 -13.47 10.14 0.89
C ILE A 99 -12.19 9.30 0.96
N VAL A 100 -11.34 9.44 -0.05
CA VAL A 100 -10.03 8.78 -0.12
C VAL A 100 -8.97 9.82 -0.39
N GLU A 101 -7.93 9.84 0.42
CA GLU A 101 -6.83 10.79 0.29
C GLU A 101 -5.48 10.08 0.33
N ASN A 102 -4.59 10.53 -0.55
CA ASN A 102 -3.19 10.12 -0.58
C ASN A 102 -2.34 11.24 0.04
N VAL A 103 -2.05 11.10 1.33
CA VAL A 103 -1.44 12.14 2.17
C VAL A 103 0.09 12.11 2.02
N ASP A 104 0.69 13.20 1.60
CA ASP A 104 2.13 13.34 1.52
C ASP A 104 2.76 13.33 2.92
N LEU A 105 3.73 12.46 3.13
CA LEU A 105 4.56 12.45 4.34
C LEU A 105 5.84 13.24 4.12
N PRO A 106 6.40 13.87 5.16
CA PRO A 106 7.68 14.55 5.07
C PRO A 106 8.76 13.69 4.43
N GLU A 107 9.43 14.22 3.42
CA GLU A 107 10.50 13.53 2.71
C GLU A 107 11.78 13.57 3.54
N LEU A 108 12.31 12.40 3.86
CA LEU A 108 13.51 12.24 4.66
C LEU A 108 14.74 11.92 3.80
N ARG A 109 14.50 11.47 2.56
CA ARG A 109 15.54 11.11 1.60
C ARG A 109 15.04 11.21 0.17
N ASP A 110 15.88 11.73 -0.69
CA ASP A 110 15.69 11.64 -2.13
C ASP A 110 15.82 10.18 -2.60
N LYS A 111 14.74 9.61 -3.10
CA LYS A 111 14.70 8.23 -3.63
C LYS A 111 15.11 8.16 -5.10
N PHE A 112 15.19 9.27 -5.78
CA PHE A 112 15.65 9.31 -7.15
C PHE A 112 17.17 9.24 -7.25
N SER A 113 17.90 10.09 -6.49
CA SER A 113 19.36 10.15 -6.56
C SER A 113 20.06 9.07 -5.73
N SER A 114 19.48 8.68 -4.58
CA SER A 114 20.15 7.84 -3.57
C SER A 114 19.92 6.34 -3.74
N LYS A 115 19.14 5.89 -4.73
CA LYS A 115 18.77 4.48 -4.91
C LYS A 115 19.24 3.92 -6.26
N LYS A 116 19.58 2.62 -6.28
CA LYS A 116 19.79 1.88 -7.53
C LYS A 116 18.51 1.82 -8.35
N GLU A 117 17.39 1.44 -7.71
CA GLU A 117 16.08 1.53 -8.30
C GLU A 117 15.58 2.98 -8.21
N LYS A 118 15.60 3.69 -9.32
CA LYS A 118 15.13 5.07 -9.41
C LYS A 118 13.62 5.14 -9.23
N ARG A 119 13.17 6.05 -8.36
CA ARG A 119 11.74 6.22 -8.06
C ARG A 119 11.38 7.69 -8.06
N LEU A 120 10.32 8.05 -8.77
CA LEU A 120 9.66 9.34 -8.64
C LEU A 120 8.55 9.24 -7.60
N GLY A 121 8.42 10.27 -6.77
CA GLY A 121 7.45 10.31 -5.68
C GLY A 121 8.09 10.31 -4.31
N LYS A 122 7.27 10.13 -3.30
CA LYS A 122 7.66 10.18 -1.89
C LYS A 122 6.86 9.20 -1.05
N LYS A 123 7.22 9.07 0.23
CA LYS A 123 6.40 8.34 1.19
C LYS A 123 5.05 9.03 1.34
N ARG A 124 3.98 8.25 1.28
CA ARG A 124 2.60 8.67 1.45
C ARG A 124 1.86 7.74 2.40
N ALA A 125 0.87 8.28 3.06
CA ALA A 125 -0.15 7.52 3.76
C ALA A 125 -1.43 7.54 2.93
N LEU A 126 -2.12 6.41 2.88
CA LEU A 126 -3.47 6.34 2.33
C LEU A 126 -4.47 6.47 3.48
N LEU A 127 -5.35 7.45 3.40
CA LEU A 127 -6.45 7.69 4.33
C LEU A 127 -7.77 7.44 3.60
N ALA A 128 -8.69 6.71 4.21
CA ALA A 128 -9.99 6.45 3.63
C ALA A 128 -11.10 6.47 4.67
N GLU A 129 -12.22 7.05 4.30
CA GLU A 129 -13.48 6.93 5.01
C GLU A 129 -14.19 5.65 4.57
N ILE A 130 -14.58 4.81 5.51
CA ILE A 130 -15.38 3.60 5.29
C ILE A 130 -16.81 3.88 5.73
N LYS A 131 -17.76 3.73 4.81
CA LYS A 131 -19.19 3.98 5.06
C LYS A 131 -19.82 2.77 5.73
N LEU A 132 -20.02 2.85 7.03
CA LEU A 132 -20.75 1.83 7.80
C LEU A 132 -22.26 2.14 7.82
N PRO A 133 -23.13 1.14 8.11
CA PRO A 133 -24.58 1.37 8.22
C PRO A 133 -24.96 2.44 9.22
N GLU A 134 -24.21 2.59 10.31
CA GLU A 134 -24.52 3.51 11.43
C GLU A 134 -23.52 4.66 11.55
N GLY A 135 -22.77 4.98 10.48
CA GLY A 135 -21.80 6.08 10.47
C GLY A 135 -20.60 5.85 9.59
N SER A 136 -19.46 6.43 9.94
CA SER A 136 -18.24 6.32 9.18
C SER A 136 -17.06 5.95 10.09
N LEU A 137 -16.15 5.16 9.54
CA LEU A 137 -14.88 4.83 10.16
C LEU A 137 -13.73 5.36 9.28
N TRP A 138 -12.86 6.18 9.84
CA TRP A 138 -11.65 6.60 9.17
C TRP A 138 -10.52 5.62 9.44
N CYS A 139 -9.90 5.14 8.38
CA CYS A 139 -8.77 4.23 8.43
C CYS A 139 -7.60 4.79 7.63
N SER A 140 -6.38 4.51 8.09
CA SER A 140 -5.18 4.86 7.33
C SER A 140 -4.17 3.73 7.32
N THR A 141 -3.39 3.67 6.26
CA THR A 141 -2.21 2.81 6.15
C THR A 141 -1.03 3.60 5.62
N CYS A 142 0.14 3.34 6.15
CA CYS A 142 1.39 3.93 5.69
C CYS A 142 2.56 2.98 5.90
N HIS A 143 3.61 3.20 5.12
CA HIS A 143 4.91 2.57 5.34
C HIS A 143 5.95 3.68 5.58
N LEU A 144 6.26 3.96 6.85
CA LEU A 144 7.24 4.97 7.23
C LEU A 144 8.64 4.61 6.70
N ASP A 145 9.57 5.58 6.66
CA ASP A 145 10.92 5.28 6.17
C ASP A 145 11.66 4.37 7.15
N SER A 146 11.86 3.11 6.75
CA SER A 146 12.51 2.06 7.55
C SER A 146 13.95 2.39 7.94
N ASN A 147 14.63 3.23 7.18
CA ASN A 147 16.01 3.65 7.43
C ASN A 147 16.11 5.00 8.16
N ALA A 148 14.99 5.59 8.56
CA ALA A 148 14.96 6.83 9.33
C ALA A 148 15.14 6.57 10.82
N SER A 149 15.55 7.60 11.58
CA SER A 149 15.58 7.53 13.05
C SER A 149 14.14 7.46 13.62
N PRO A 150 13.96 7.04 14.88
CA PRO A 150 12.66 7.08 15.54
C PRO A 150 12.01 8.47 15.52
N GLU A 151 12.79 9.53 15.74
CA GLU A 151 12.33 10.93 15.74
C GLU A 151 11.84 11.35 14.35
N GLN A 152 12.57 10.97 13.31
CA GLN A 152 12.18 11.24 11.92
C GLN A 152 10.89 10.50 11.55
N ARG A 153 10.73 9.24 11.96
CA ARG A 153 9.47 8.50 11.77
C ARG A 153 8.31 9.12 12.55
N ALA A 154 8.58 9.65 13.76
CA ALA A 154 7.58 10.37 14.54
C ALA A 154 7.08 11.63 13.80
N VAL A 155 7.94 12.37 13.11
CA VAL A 155 7.55 13.50 12.26
C VAL A 155 6.62 13.06 11.12
N GLN A 156 6.92 11.95 10.46
CA GLN A 156 6.04 11.40 9.42
C GLN A 156 4.68 10.99 10.00
N LEU A 157 4.65 10.32 11.14
CA LEU A 157 3.41 9.93 11.80
C LEU A 157 2.60 11.14 12.26
N ALA A 158 3.25 12.17 12.82
CA ALA A 158 2.58 13.40 13.25
C ALA A 158 1.87 14.10 12.09
N ALA A 159 2.50 14.16 10.90
CA ALA A 159 1.88 14.73 9.70
C ALA A 159 0.60 13.97 9.29
N LEU A 160 0.61 12.63 9.36
CA LEU A 160 -0.58 11.83 9.10
C LEU A 160 -1.68 12.10 10.14
N LEU A 161 -1.34 12.09 11.44
CA LEU A 161 -2.31 12.31 12.52
C LEU A 161 -2.94 13.70 12.45
N GLN A 162 -2.14 14.72 12.14
CA GLN A 162 -2.64 16.07 11.94
C GLN A 162 -3.67 16.13 10.80
N ARG A 163 -3.40 15.43 9.68
CA ARG A 163 -4.35 15.38 8.55
C ARG A 163 -5.62 14.60 8.90
N ALA A 164 -5.50 13.50 9.64
CA ALA A 164 -6.64 12.66 10.03
C ALA A 164 -7.56 13.34 11.09
N SER A 165 -7.08 14.39 11.75
CA SER A 165 -7.83 15.14 12.77
C SER A 165 -8.45 16.45 12.23
N ALA A 166 -8.20 16.78 10.96
CA ALA A 166 -8.69 18.00 10.30
C ALA A 166 -10.00 17.75 9.56
#